data_4ca614ae6ec1c71ae47a116381a1f0e0
#
_entry.id   4ca614ae6ec1c71ae47a116381a1f0e0
#
_cell.length_a   1.000
_cell.length_b   1.000
_cell.length_c   1.000
_cell.angle_alpha   90.00
_cell.angle_beta   90.00
_cell.angle_gamma   90.00
#
_symmetry.space_group_name_H-M   'P 1'
#
loop_
_entity.id
_entity.type
_entity.pdbx_description
1 polymer ?
#
loop_
_entity_poly.entity_id
_entity_poly.type
_entity_poly.pdbx_seq_one_letter_code
_entity_poly.pdbx_strand_id
1 'polypeptide(L)'
;MSVPFPEPTTAVRSRAEVFLGYLDYFRSRVVSKLEALPGGELRASWLPSGWAPIELLKHLAYVELRWLEWGFEGRDVADPWADNRDGRWYVASGETLDGLVAALHAQAARTRAVVESHDLAEIGQPGDRWDGADPATLERILFHLLQEYARHAGHLDIACELAGGQTGE
;
A
#
# COMPACT_ATOMS: atom_id res chain seq x y z
N MET A 1 2.03 8.03 -16.60
CA MET A 1 0.88 7.50 -17.37
C MET A 1 -0.08 6.86 -16.39
N SER A 2 -1.38 7.19 -16.46
CA SER A 2 -2.40 6.60 -15.57
C SER A 2 -2.57 5.11 -15.90
N VAL A 3 -2.56 4.26 -14.87
CA VAL A 3 -2.89 2.83 -15.02
C VAL A 3 -4.41 2.73 -15.19
N PRO A 4 -4.93 2.06 -16.24
CA PRO A 4 -6.36 1.91 -16.43
C PRO A 4 -6.97 1.01 -15.34
N PHE A 5 -8.25 1.22 -15.04
CA PHE A 5 -8.97 0.34 -14.12
C PHE A 5 -9.00 -1.09 -14.70
N PRO A 6 -8.68 -2.12 -13.90
CA PRO A 6 -8.70 -3.51 -14.34
C PRO A 6 -10.14 -4.04 -14.39
N GLU A 7 -10.83 -3.75 -15.48
CA GLU A 7 -12.21 -4.16 -15.68
C GLU A 7 -12.40 -5.68 -15.57
N PRO A 8 -13.51 -6.16 -15.00
CA PRO A 8 -13.79 -7.60 -14.88
C PRO A 8 -13.80 -8.35 -16.21
N THR A 9 -14.01 -7.64 -17.31
CA THR A 9 -14.00 -8.18 -18.68
C THR A 9 -12.63 -8.17 -19.34
N THR A 10 -11.62 -7.55 -18.71
CA THR A 10 -10.24 -7.56 -19.21
C THR A 10 -9.67 -8.97 -19.10
N ALA A 11 -9.20 -9.51 -20.22
CA ALA A 11 -8.58 -10.83 -20.25
C ALA A 11 -7.28 -10.83 -19.44
N VAL A 12 -7.15 -11.79 -18.54
CA VAL A 12 -5.94 -12.02 -17.73
C VAL A 12 -5.55 -13.49 -17.82
N ARG A 13 -4.27 -13.81 -17.68
CA ARG A 13 -3.73 -15.17 -17.80
C ARG A 13 -3.81 -15.97 -16.50
N SER A 14 -3.88 -15.28 -15.36
CA SER A 14 -3.86 -15.91 -14.05
C SER A 14 -4.52 -15.03 -12.97
N ARG A 15 -4.85 -15.65 -11.81
CA ARG A 15 -5.28 -14.91 -10.61
C ARG A 15 -4.20 -13.97 -10.09
N ALA A 16 -2.93 -14.33 -10.22
CA ALA A 16 -1.82 -13.47 -9.86
C ALA A 16 -1.83 -12.14 -10.63
N GLU A 17 -2.10 -12.19 -11.95
CA GLU A 17 -2.25 -10.99 -12.78
C GLU A 17 -3.45 -10.12 -12.34
N VAL A 18 -4.55 -10.72 -11.87
CA VAL A 18 -5.67 -9.97 -11.31
C VAL A 18 -5.21 -9.16 -10.10
N PHE A 19 -4.56 -9.80 -9.12
CA PHE A 19 -4.07 -9.11 -7.94
C PHE A 19 -3.09 -7.98 -8.28
N LEU A 20 -2.10 -8.27 -9.12
CA LEU A 20 -1.10 -7.27 -9.52
C LEU A 20 -1.74 -6.09 -10.26
N GLY A 21 -2.71 -6.34 -11.15
CA GLY A 21 -3.42 -5.30 -11.88
C GLY A 21 -4.18 -4.35 -10.95
N TYR A 22 -4.93 -4.88 -9.99
CA TYR A 22 -5.64 -4.05 -9.01
C TYR A 22 -4.68 -3.29 -8.08
N LEU A 23 -3.62 -3.93 -7.60
CA LEU A 23 -2.63 -3.27 -6.75
C LEU A 23 -1.93 -2.12 -7.49
N ASP A 24 -1.52 -2.33 -8.74
CA ASP A 24 -0.89 -1.29 -9.56
C ASP A 24 -1.87 -0.13 -9.83
N TYR A 25 -3.14 -0.44 -10.10
CA TYR A 25 -4.17 0.58 -10.25
C TYR A 25 -4.30 1.44 -8.98
N PHE A 26 -4.51 0.82 -7.82
CA PHE A 26 -4.68 1.57 -6.58
C PHE A 26 -3.45 2.37 -6.19
N ARG A 27 -2.22 1.83 -6.36
CA ARG A 27 -0.98 2.58 -6.14
C ARG A 27 -0.92 3.83 -7.02
N SER A 28 -1.23 3.67 -8.32
CA SER A 28 -1.27 4.79 -9.27
C SER A 28 -2.30 5.84 -8.85
N ARG A 29 -3.49 5.43 -8.40
CA ARG A 29 -4.54 6.37 -7.96
C ARG A 29 -4.13 7.12 -6.69
N VAL A 30 -3.57 6.42 -5.70
CA VAL A 30 -3.08 7.05 -4.46
C VAL A 30 -2.00 8.08 -4.78
N VAL A 31 -1.00 7.75 -5.60
CA VAL A 31 0.06 8.67 -5.99
C VAL A 31 -0.50 9.88 -6.74
N SER A 32 -1.32 9.67 -7.76
CA SER A 32 -1.89 10.77 -8.55
C SER A 32 -2.71 11.75 -7.71
N LYS A 33 -3.47 11.25 -6.73
CA LYS A 33 -4.25 12.11 -5.82
C LYS A 33 -3.35 12.96 -4.93
N LEU A 34 -2.29 12.37 -4.40
CA LEU A 34 -1.34 13.10 -3.55
C LEU A 34 -0.54 14.15 -4.32
N GLU A 35 -0.13 13.83 -5.56
CA GLU A 35 0.55 14.77 -6.45
C GLU A 35 -0.34 15.97 -6.86
N ALA A 36 -1.66 15.76 -6.92
CA ALA A 36 -2.64 16.80 -7.25
C ALA A 36 -3.02 17.70 -6.06
N LEU A 37 -2.71 17.29 -4.82
CA LEU A 37 -3.01 18.11 -3.64
C LEU A 37 -2.09 19.33 -3.57
N PRO A 38 -2.63 20.50 -3.15
CA PRO A 38 -1.79 21.65 -2.80
C PRO A 38 -0.75 21.26 -1.75
N GLY A 39 0.49 21.75 -1.87
CA GLY A 39 1.62 21.28 -1.05
C GLY A 39 1.42 21.42 0.47
N GLY A 40 0.62 22.38 0.93
CA GLY A 40 0.25 22.52 2.35
C GLY A 40 -0.69 21.41 2.85
N GLU A 41 -1.50 20.83 1.97
CA GLU A 41 -2.54 19.85 2.31
C GLU A 41 -1.99 18.43 2.49
N LEU A 42 -0.85 18.13 1.91
CA LEU A 42 -0.21 16.81 2.05
C LEU A 42 0.04 16.41 3.50
N ARG A 43 0.34 17.38 4.35
CA ARG A 43 0.66 17.19 5.78
C ARG A 43 -0.40 17.73 6.73
N ALA A 44 -1.48 18.29 6.20
CA ALA A 44 -2.63 18.74 6.97
C ALA A 44 -3.61 17.59 7.18
N SER A 45 -4.24 17.56 8.37
CA SER A 45 -5.32 16.62 8.65
C SER A 45 -6.63 17.39 8.78
N TRP A 46 -7.61 17.01 7.98
CA TRP A 46 -8.98 17.52 8.02
C TRP A 46 -9.95 16.56 8.71
N LEU A 47 -9.44 15.41 9.13
CA LEU A 47 -10.23 14.34 9.73
C LEU A 47 -10.05 14.31 11.26
N PRO A 48 -11.11 14.01 12.04
CA PRO A 48 -11.01 13.87 13.50
C PRO A 48 -10.00 12.81 13.95
N SER A 49 -9.72 11.81 13.10
CA SER A 49 -8.71 10.77 13.35
C SER A 49 -7.26 11.31 13.30
N GLY A 50 -7.05 12.47 12.68
CA GLY A 50 -5.80 13.23 12.75
C GLY A 50 -4.68 12.80 11.82
N TRP A 51 -4.87 11.81 10.92
CA TRP A 51 -3.85 11.43 9.95
C TRP A 51 -3.82 12.38 8.74
N ALA A 52 -2.65 12.54 8.15
CA ALA A 52 -2.42 13.36 6.97
C ALA A 52 -2.27 12.49 5.70
N PRO A 53 -2.63 13.00 4.49
CA PRO A 53 -2.55 12.25 3.24
C PRO A 53 -1.19 11.58 2.97
N ILE A 54 -0.09 12.27 3.25
CA ILE A 54 1.26 11.73 3.07
C ILE A 54 1.57 10.53 4.00
N GLU A 55 0.96 10.49 5.18
CA GLU A 55 1.13 9.40 6.15
C GLU A 55 0.46 8.12 5.66
N LEU A 56 -0.67 8.24 4.96
CA LEU A 56 -1.35 7.10 4.33
C LEU A 56 -0.47 6.47 3.24
N LEU A 57 0.25 7.25 2.44
CA LEU A 57 1.17 6.74 1.42
C LEU A 57 2.28 5.88 2.06
N LYS A 58 2.91 6.39 3.11
CA LYS A 58 3.94 5.65 3.84
C LYS A 58 3.37 4.38 4.45
N HIS A 59 2.19 4.48 5.07
CA HIS A 59 1.50 3.34 5.64
C HIS A 59 1.29 2.22 4.62
N LEU A 60 0.80 2.52 3.41
CA LEU A 60 0.58 1.51 2.36
C LEU A 60 1.87 0.82 1.93
N ALA A 61 2.97 1.54 1.78
CA ALA A 61 4.27 0.93 1.49
C ALA A 61 4.72 -0.03 2.60
N TYR A 62 4.53 0.36 3.86
CA TYR A 62 4.86 -0.47 5.02
C TYR A 62 3.89 -1.65 5.22
N VAL A 63 2.63 -1.53 4.80
CA VAL A 63 1.70 -2.68 4.77
C VAL A 63 2.22 -3.76 3.83
N GLU A 64 2.65 -3.40 2.61
CA GLU A 64 3.24 -4.38 1.68
C GLU A 64 4.52 -5.02 2.25
N LEU A 65 5.45 -4.19 2.76
CA LEU A 65 6.69 -4.65 3.38
C LEU A 65 6.41 -5.65 4.51
N ARG A 66 5.50 -5.32 5.43
CA ARG A 66 5.17 -6.18 6.57
C ARG A 66 4.58 -7.53 6.16
N TRP A 67 3.73 -7.55 5.14
CA TRP A 67 3.06 -8.78 4.73
C TRP A 67 3.90 -9.64 3.81
N LEU A 68 4.71 -9.04 2.94
CA LEU A 68 5.49 -9.79 1.95
C LEU A 68 6.92 -10.06 2.43
N GLU A 69 7.70 -9.02 2.74
CA GLU A 69 9.10 -9.22 3.12
C GLU A 69 9.22 -9.84 4.51
N TRP A 70 8.62 -9.21 5.51
CA TRP A 70 8.70 -9.70 6.88
C TRP A 70 7.83 -10.95 7.12
N GLY A 71 6.61 -10.98 6.57
CA GLY A 71 5.69 -12.11 6.73
C GLY A 71 6.00 -13.26 5.78
N PHE A 72 5.70 -13.10 4.49
CA PHE A 72 5.77 -14.22 3.55
C PHE A 72 7.19 -14.74 3.33
N GLU A 73 8.15 -13.84 3.06
CA GLU A 73 9.55 -14.22 2.85
C GLU A 73 10.32 -14.50 4.17
N GLY A 74 9.78 -14.10 5.34
CA GLY A 74 10.46 -14.27 6.66
C GLY A 74 11.74 -13.47 6.78
N ARG A 75 11.87 -12.35 6.06
CA ARG A 75 13.09 -11.53 6.08
C ARG A 75 13.23 -10.77 7.40
N ASP A 76 14.46 -10.56 7.82
CA ASP A 76 14.76 -9.59 8.86
C ASP A 76 14.55 -8.17 8.34
N VAL A 77 13.63 -7.42 8.96
CA VAL A 77 13.31 -6.04 8.64
C VAL A 77 13.63 -5.18 9.86
N ALA A 78 14.56 -4.24 9.70
CA ALA A 78 15.12 -3.46 10.81
C ALA A 78 14.07 -2.63 11.58
N ASP A 79 13.09 -2.05 10.88
CA ASP A 79 12.01 -1.27 11.49
C ASP A 79 10.71 -1.44 10.68
N PRO A 80 9.98 -2.55 10.88
CA PRO A 80 8.76 -2.83 10.13
C PRO A 80 7.60 -1.87 10.46
N TRP A 81 7.74 -1.04 11.49
CA TRP A 81 6.73 -0.11 11.97
C TRP A 81 7.15 1.36 11.87
N ALA A 82 8.15 1.72 11.04
CA ALA A 82 8.60 3.11 10.87
C ALA A 82 7.55 4.06 10.28
N ASP A 83 6.40 3.53 9.82
CA ASP A 83 5.20 4.29 9.45
C ASP A 83 4.31 4.65 10.65
N ASN A 84 4.69 4.25 11.87
CA ASN A 84 3.90 4.46 13.10
C ASN A 84 4.76 5.06 14.21
N ARG A 85 4.17 5.97 14.99
CA ARG A 85 4.73 6.50 16.22
C ARG A 85 3.60 6.73 17.22
N ASP A 86 3.74 6.18 18.41
CA ASP A 86 2.77 6.31 19.50
C ASP A 86 1.33 5.91 19.09
N GLY A 87 1.20 4.84 18.29
CA GLY A 87 -0.07 4.33 17.80
C GLY A 87 -0.73 5.15 16.68
N ARG A 88 0.00 6.09 16.08
CA ARG A 88 -0.45 6.93 14.95
C ARG A 88 0.46 6.76 13.75
N TRP A 89 -0.10 6.92 12.56
CA TRP A 89 0.71 7.01 11.35
C TRP A 89 1.68 8.19 11.47
N TYR A 90 2.86 8.00 10.90
CA TYR A 90 3.94 8.96 11.06
C TYR A 90 4.82 9.08 9.81
N VAL A 91 5.07 10.34 9.45
CA VAL A 91 6.07 10.73 8.44
C VAL A 91 6.98 11.78 9.05
N ALA A 92 8.28 11.54 9.04
CA ALA A 92 9.26 12.51 9.56
C ALA A 92 9.28 13.79 8.72
N SER A 93 9.69 14.91 9.34
CA SER A 93 9.72 16.20 8.65
C SER A 93 10.65 16.25 7.43
N GLY A 94 11.68 15.42 7.41
CA GLY A 94 12.63 15.32 6.31
C GLY A 94 12.21 14.35 5.18
N GLU A 95 11.16 13.55 5.37
CA GLU A 95 10.66 12.67 4.30
C GLU A 95 9.81 13.49 3.32
N THR A 96 10.03 13.32 2.03
CA THR A 96 9.32 14.04 0.96
C THR A 96 8.32 13.15 0.24
N LEU A 97 7.34 13.75 -0.45
CA LEU A 97 6.40 13.00 -1.28
C LEU A 97 7.16 12.16 -2.31
N ASP A 98 8.10 12.76 -3.04
CA ASP A 98 8.88 12.06 -4.08
C ASP A 98 9.65 10.87 -3.49
N GLY A 99 10.26 11.02 -2.31
CA GLY A 99 10.96 9.94 -1.62
C GLY A 99 10.03 8.79 -1.23
N LEU A 100 8.84 9.10 -0.72
CA LEU A 100 7.84 8.09 -0.35
C LEU A 100 7.21 7.41 -1.57
N VAL A 101 6.99 8.15 -2.65
CA VAL A 101 6.55 7.58 -3.95
C VAL A 101 7.60 6.63 -4.51
N ALA A 102 8.88 7.01 -4.47
CA ALA A 102 9.97 6.13 -4.89
C ALA A 102 10.04 4.85 -4.03
N ALA A 103 9.86 4.97 -2.71
CA ALA A 103 9.80 3.82 -1.79
C ALA A 103 8.61 2.90 -2.11
N LEU A 104 7.41 3.47 -2.37
CA LEU A 104 6.23 2.69 -2.77
C LEU A 104 6.48 1.94 -4.08
N HIS A 105 7.09 2.58 -5.08
CA HIS A 105 7.41 1.94 -6.36
C HIS A 105 8.44 0.81 -6.20
N ALA A 106 9.45 1.01 -5.36
CA ALA A 106 10.42 -0.03 -5.04
C ALA A 106 9.73 -1.23 -4.37
N GLN A 107 8.83 -0.96 -3.41
CA GLN A 107 8.04 -2.00 -2.75
C GLN A 107 7.11 -2.72 -3.74
N ALA A 108 6.45 -2.00 -4.65
CA ALA A 108 5.61 -2.58 -5.70
C ALA A 108 6.40 -3.53 -6.63
N ALA A 109 7.64 -3.16 -6.98
CA ALA A 109 8.50 -4.02 -7.78
C ALA A 109 8.88 -5.32 -7.02
N ARG A 110 9.13 -5.23 -5.72
CA ARG A 110 9.39 -6.41 -4.87
C ARG A 110 8.15 -7.30 -4.76
N THR A 111 6.98 -6.70 -4.50
CA THR A 111 5.69 -7.42 -4.47
C THR A 111 5.49 -8.21 -5.78
N ARG A 112 5.73 -7.57 -6.90
CA ARG A 112 5.64 -8.23 -8.22
C ARG A 112 6.60 -9.40 -8.34
N ALA A 113 7.87 -9.21 -7.96
CA ALA A 113 8.88 -10.27 -8.02
C ALA A 113 8.50 -11.48 -7.15
N VAL A 114 7.97 -11.26 -5.95
CA VAL A 114 7.46 -12.33 -5.08
C VAL A 114 6.31 -13.08 -5.76
N VAL A 115 5.32 -12.35 -6.29
CA VAL A 115 4.15 -12.96 -6.93
C VAL A 115 4.51 -13.74 -8.20
N GLU A 116 5.51 -13.28 -8.96
CA GLU A 116 5.98 -13.96 -10.18
C GLU A 116 6.86 -15.18 -9.90
N SER A 117 7.44 -15.29 -8.71
CA SER A 117 8.36 -16.38 -8.34
C SER A 117 7.76 -17.46 -7.43
N HIS A 118 6.55 -17.26 -6.90
CA HIS A 118 5.90 -18.17 -5.97
C HIS A 118 4.49 -18.57 -6.42
N ASP A 119 4.04 -19.76 -6.00
CA ASP A 119 2.65 -20.17 -6.18
C ASP A 119 1.74 -19.42 -5.17
N LEU A 120 0.54 -19.05 -5.62
CA LEU A 120 -0.43 -18.37 -4.74
C LEU A 120 -0.84 -19.21 -3.51
N ALA A 121 -0.79 -20.53 -3.62
CA ALA A 121 -1.08 -21.45 -2.52
C ALA A 121 0.11 -21.65 -1.56
N GLU A 122 1.29 -21.15 -1.90
CA GLU A 122 2.48 -21.27 -1.07
C GLU A 122 2.28 -20.55 0.26
N ILE A 123 2.67 -21.23 1.35
CA ILE A 123 2.58 -20.72 2.73
C ILE A 123 3.86 -19.95 3.04
N GLY A 124 3.70 -18.77 3.66
CA GLY A 124 4.82 -17.94 4.08
C GLY A 124 5.73 -18.59 5.11
N GLN A 125 6.89 -18.02 5.33
CA GLN A 125 7.86 -18.50 6.30
C GLN A 125 7.40 -18.23 7.75
N PRO A 126 7.64 -19.13 8.70
CA PRO A 126 7.44 -18.84 10.12
C PRO A 126 8.30 -17.64 10.57
N GLY A 127 7.79 -16.86 11.50
CA GLY A 127 8.53 -15.69 12.02
C GLY A 127 7.68 -14.78 12.90
N ASP A 128 8.30 -13.75 13.42
CA ASP A 128 7.71 -12.83 14.41
C ASP A 128 6.50 -12.06 13.88
N ARG A 129 6.40 -11.89 12.54
CA ARG A 129 5.26 -11.21 11.93
C ARG A 129 3.93 -11.86 12.26
N TRP A 130 3.91 -13.16 12.50
CA TRP A 130 2.68 -13.94 12.71
C TRP A 130 2.20 -13.96 14.15
N ASP A 131 3.00 -13.46 15.10
CA ASP A 131 2.67 -13.40 16.53
C ASP A 131 2.19 -14.75 17.10
N GLY A 132 2.91 -15.83 16.71
CA GLY A 132 2.61 -17.20 17.12
C GLY A 132 1.50 -17.90 16.35
N ALA A 133 0.87 -17.24 15.39
CA ALA A 133 -0.09 -17.87 14.46
C ALA A 133 0.63 -18.57 13.29
N ASP A 134 -0.07 -19.49 12.63
CA ASP A 134 0.43 -20.11 11.40
C ASP A 134 0.52 -19.07 10.25
N PRO A 135 1.58 -19.13 9.44
CA PRO A 135 1.72 -18.26 8.28
C PRO A 135 0.56 -18.41 7.28
N ALA A 136 0.20 -17.29 6.65
CA ALA A 136 -0.82 -17.27 5.60
C ALA A 136 -0.24 -17.68 4.24
N THR A 137 -1.10 -18.12 3.32
CA THR A 137 -0.73 -18.30 1.92
C THR A 137 -0.53 -16.94 1.23
N LEU A 138 0.27 -16.93 0.16
CA LEU A 138 0.49 -15.73 -0.67
C LEU A 138 -0.83 -15.13 -1.15
N GLU A 139 -1.78 -15.96 -1.61
CA GLU A 139 -3.10 -15.50 -2.07
C GLU A 139 -3.86 -14.74 -0.98
N ARG A 140 -3.87 -15.25 0.25
CA ARG A 140 -4.54 -14.57 1.38
C ARG A 140 -3.88 -13.24 1.71
N ILE A 141 -2.56 -13.17 1.62
CA ILE A 141 -1.82 -11.91 1.80
C ILE A 141 -2.19 -10.91 0.71
N LEU A 142 -2.19 -11.31 -0.56
CA LEU A 142 -2.54 -10.43 -1.67
C LEU A 142 -3.98 -9.93 -1.57
N PHE A 143 -4.92 -10.77 -1.16
CA PHE A 143 -6.29 -10.36 -0.91
C PHE A 143 -6.38 -9.33 0.23
N HIS A 144 -5.60 -9.53 1.29
CA HIS A 144 -5.51 -8.55 2.39
C HIS A 144 -4.92 -7.22 1.91
N LEU A 145 -3.84 -7.24 1.10
CA LEU A 145 -3.27 -6.04 0.51
C LEU A 145 -4.29 -5.30 -0.38
N LEU A 146 -5.03 -6.03 -1.21
CA LEU A 146 -6.06 -5.44 -2.04
C LEU A 146 -7.15 -4.75 -1.20
N GLN A 147 -7.59 -5.39 -0.11
CA GLN A 147 -8.56 -4.81 0.82
C GLN A 147 -8.01 -3.55 1.49
N GLU A 148 -6.74 -3.55 1.92
CA GLU A 148 -6.08 -2.37 2.50
C GLU A 148 -6.03 -1.20 1.50
N TYR A 149 -5.60 -1.47 0.27
CA TYR A 149 -5.55 -0.45 -0.78
C TYR A 149 -6.92 0.12 -1.12
N ALA A 150 -7.93 -0.73 -1.33
CA ALA A 150 -9.28 -0.29 -1.66
C ALA A 150 -9.90 0.56 -0.54
N ARG A 151 -9.75 0.11 0.71
CA ARG A 151 -10.22 0.84 1.89
C ARG A 151 -9.53 2.21 2.02
N HIS A 152 -8.21 2.23 1.89
CA HIS A 152 -7.43 3.45 2.08
C HIS A 152 -7.54 4.42 0.88
N ALA A 153 -7.77 3.94 -0.33
CA ALA A 153 -8.11 4.79 -1.47
C ALA A 153 -9.41 5.59 -1.22
N GLY A 154 -10.46 4.92 -0.70
CA GLY A 154 -11.69 5.60 -0.30
C GLY A 154 -11.51 6.59 0.87
N HIS A 155 -10.65 6.28 1.85
CA HIS A 155 -10.29 7.25 2.90
C HIS A 155 -9.56 8.46 2.33
N LEU A 156 -8.66 8.25 1.37
CA LEU A 156 -7.94 9.33 0.70
C LEU A 156 -8.88 10.21 -0.13
N ASP A 157 -9.91 9.64 -0.77
CA ASP A 157 -10.92 10.41 -1.49
C ASP A 157 -11.59 11.43 -0.57
N ILE A 158 -12.05 10.99 0.60
CA ILE A 158 -12.67 11.88 1.58
C ILE A 158 -11.69 12.98 2.03
N ALA A 159 -10.44 12.62 2.32
CA ALA A 159 -9.44 13.59 2.74
C ALA A 159 -9.13 14.62 1.63
N CYS A 160 -9.03 14.19 0.38
CA CYS A 160 -8.83 15.07 -0.77
C CYS A 160 -10.03 16.00 -0.99
N GLU A 161 -11.26 15.50 -0.88
CA GLU A 161 -12.47 16.31 -1.00
C GLU A 161 -12.51 17.43 0.05
N LEU A 162 -12.21 17.11 1.31
CA LEU A 162 -12.15 18.09 2.40
C LEU A 162 -11.05 19.12 2.22
N ALA A 163 -9.93 18.75 1.59
CA ALA A 163 -8.83 19.65 1.24
C ALA A 163 -9.07 20.45 -0.04
N GLY A 164 -10.24 20.32 -0.69
CA GLY A 164 -10.55 20.98 -1.98
C GLY A 164 -9.81 20.37 -3.17
N GLY A 165 -9.31 19.15 -3.04
CA GLY A 165 -8.65 18.39 -4.09
C GLY A 165 -9.61 17.61 -4.98
N GLN A 166 -9.04 16.86 -5.94
CA GLN A 166 -9.82 16.01 -6.84
C GLN A 166 -10.18 14.68 -6.16
N THR A 167 -11.41 14.22 -6.41
CA THR A 167 -11.94 12.93 -5.95
C THR A 167 -12.31 12.06 -7.14
N GLY A 168 -12.58 10.79 -6.85
CA GLY A 168 -13.07 9.84 -7.85
C GLY A 168 -11.96 9.05 -8.55
N GLU A 169 -12.41 8.19 -9.45
CA GLU A 169 -11.59 7.29 -10.26
C GLU A 169 -10.95 7.96 -11.47
#